data_0989d7b97aca6cfcfe4c662e06b1c2db
#
_entry.id   0989d7b97aca6cfcfe4c662e06b1c2db
#
_cell.length_a   1.000
_cell.length_b   1.000
_cell.length_c   1.000
_cell.angle_alpha   90.00
_cell.angle_beta   90.00
_cell.angle_gamma   90.00
#
_symmetry.space_group_name_H-M   'P 1'
#
loop_
_entity.id
_entity.type
_entity.pdbx_description
1 polymer ?
#
loop_
_entity_poly.entity_id
_entity_poly.type
_entity_poly.pdbx_seq_one_letter_code
_entity_poly.pdbx_strand_id
1 'polypeptide(L)'
;MDITDKLNMTMLCDFYELTMGNGYLEAGLKDRITYFDIFFRDVPDHGGYAICAGLERIIAYIQDLHFSEEDIEYLRSKDLFSERFLNYLRDFKFTGDVWAIPEGTPIFPREPIITVRAPAIQAQLVETFLLLIFNHQSLVATKTNRIVRAAEGRVILEFGSRRAQGTDAAISGARAAYIGGCAGTACTISDQLFGVPAGGTMAHAWVQMFDSEYEAFKTYCEVFPTNATLLVDTYNTLKSGVPNAIRAFNEVLRPKGITKCAIRLDSGDIAYLTREARQMLDEAGWESCKISASNSLDEYIIQDILRQGAKVDLFGVGERMITSKSDPVFGGVYKLAAIEKEDGTIVPKIKISENVGKITNPHFKKVYRIFDKATGKAEADYITVWDEVIEEGQPLELFDPDATWKRRTYTDYTIKPLQEKIFDHGELVYQQPTLSEIQKYCREQIDTLWDEVKRFENPHNYYVDLSQKLWDIKQDLLRKNYR
;
A
#
# COMPACT_ATOMS: atom_id res chain seq x y z
N MET A 1 14.92 -22.66 -4.52
CA MET A 1 15.95 -21.86 -3.84
C MET A 1 15.48 -20.43 -3.95
N ASP A 2 14.98 -19.89 -2.87
CA ASP A 2 14.49 -18.51 -2.89
C ASP A 2 15.71 -17.59 -3.01
N ILE A 3 15.75 -16.81 -4.07
CA ILE A 3 16.84 -15.86 -4.32
C ILE A 3 16.85 -14.82 -3.18
N THR A 4 15.69 -14.50 -2.61
CA THR A 4 15.54 -13.48 -1.57
C THR A 4 16.12 -13.90 -0.20
N ASP A 5 16.07 -15.18 0.16
CA ASP A 5 16.57 -15.66 1.47
C ASP A 5 18.12 -15.72 1.56
N LYS A 6 18.82 -15.54 0.43
CA LYS A 6 20.28 -15.59 0.37
C LYS A 6 20.92 -14.26 -0.02
N LEU A 7 20.12 -13.25 -0.40
CA LEU A 7 20.65 -11.96 -0.78
C LEU A 7 20.66 -11.01 0.42
N ASN A 8 21.82 -10.45 0.69
CA ASN A 8 21.93 -9.32 1.60
C ASN A 8 21.23 -8.10 0.98
N MET A 9 20.06 -7.72 1.50
CA MET A 9 19.27 -6.60 0.98
C MET A 9 19.92 -5.25 1.21
N THR A 10 20.96 -5.15 2.03
CA THR A 10 21.76 -3.93 2.18
C THR A 10 22.40 -3.51 0.86
N MET A 11 22.74 -4.49 -0.01
CA MET A 11 23.28 -4.23 -1.35
C MET A 11 22.20 -3.85 -2.39
N LEU A 12 20.93 -3.85 -2.04
CA LEU A 12 19.84 -3.31 -2.87
C LEU A 12 19.77 -1.79 -2.69
N CYS A 13 20.78 -1.11 -3.15
CA CYS A 13 20.92 0.33 -3.16
C CYS A 13 21.35 0.82 -4.55
N ASP A 14 20.98 2.03 -4.91
CA ASP A 14 21.50 2.66 -6.11
C ASP A 14 22.99 2.96 -5.94
N PHE A 15 23.79 2.70 -6.96
CA PHE A 15 25.24 2.80 -6.87
C PHE A 15 25.75 4.21 -6.45
N TYR A 16 24.98 5.26 -6.78
CA TYR A 16 25.31 6.62 -6.35
C TYR A 16 25.26 6.80 -4.83
N GLU A 17 24.49 6.02 -4.10
CA GLU A 17 24.42 6.07 -2.64
C GLU A 17 25.77 5.69 -2.02
N LEU A 18 26.42 4.68 -2.58
CA LEU A 18 27.76 4.25 -2.19
C LEU A 18 28.83 5.28 -2.60
N THR A 19 28.77 5.82 -3.82
CA THR A 19 29.75 6.83 -4.27
C THR A 19 29.61 8.13 -3.49
N MET A 20 28.38 8.57 -3.18
CA MET A 20 28.15 9.72 -2.28
C MET A 20 28.63 9.42 -0.86
N GLY A 21 28.37 8.20 -0.35
CA GLY A 21 28.82 7.75 0.97
C GLY A 21 30.36 7.84 1.11
N ASN A 22 31.10 7.33 0.12
CA ASN A 22 32.56 7.48 0.07
C ASN A 22 32.96 8.96 0.02
N GLY A 23 32.29 9.76 -0.79
CA GLY A 23 32.53 11.20 -0.88
C GLY A 23 32.30 11.94 0.43
N TYR A 24 31.20 11.62 1.15
CA TYR A 24 30.91 12.21 2.46
C TYR A 24 31.98 11.84 3.50
N LEU A 25 32.48 10.61 3.49
CA LEU A 25 33.55 10.18 4.38
C LEU A 25 34.81 10.96 4.14
N GLU A 26 35.25 11.05 2.87
CA GLU A 26 36.49 11.75 2.50
C GLU A 26 36.39 13.27 2.72
N ALA A 27 35.22 13.86 2.58
CA ALA A 27 34.97 15.28 2.87
C ALA A 27 34.78 15.58 4.37
N GLY A 28 34.87 14.59 5.28
CA GLY A 28 34.67 14.78 6.72
C GLY A 28 33.21 15.05 7.13
N LEU A 29 32.25 14.64 6.29
CA LEU A 29 30.81 14.87 6.51
C LEU A 29 30.07 13.64 7.04
N LYS A 30 30.77 12.54 7.31
CA LYS A 30 30.14 11.25 7.67
C LYS A 30 29.20 11.32 8.88
N ASP A 31 29.57 12.14 9.88
CA ASP A 31 28.84 12.28 11.15
C ASP A 31 27.82 13.43 11.12
N ARG A 32 27.70 14.15 9.99
CA ARG A 32 26.72 15.23 9.85
C ARG A 32 25.31 14.66 9.87
N ILE A 33 24.52 15.07 10.85
CA ILE A 33 23.12 14.66 10.94
C ILE A 33 22.31 15.32 9.82
N THR A 34 21.51 14.51 9.13
CA THR A 34 20.67 14.91 8.02
C THR A 34 19.24 14.46 8.27
N TYR A 35 18.27 15.16 7.68
CA TYR A 35 16.86 14.84 7.71
C TYR A 35 16.37 14.62 6.29
N PHE A 36 15.90 13.42 5.99
CA PHE A 36 15.31 13.08 4.71
C PHE A 36 13.84 12.69 4.90
N ASP A 37 13.01 13.11 3.96
CA ASP A 37 11.60 12.72 3.93
C ASP A 37 11.28 11.87 2.72
N ILE A 38 10.47 10.82 2.95
CA ILE A 38 9.67 10.18 1.91
C ILE A 38 8.34 10.89 1.81
N PHE A 39 7.98 11.28 0.60
CA PHE A 39 6.67 11.81 0.23
C PHE A 39 6.36 11.49 -1.23
N PHE A 40 5.12 11.68 -1.65
CA PHE A 40 4.70 11.51 -3.04
C PHE A 40 4.01 12.78 -3.55
N ARG A 41 3.78 12.87 -4.87
CA ARG A 41 3.27 14.11 -5.50
C ARG A 41 1.84 14.01 -5.97
N ASP A 42 1.47 12.86 -6.50
CA ASP A 42 0.18 12.63 -7.11
C ASP A 42 -0.38 11.30 -6.63
N VAL A 43 -1.69 11.24 -6.40
CA VAL A 43 -2.36 9.99 -6.03
C VAL A 43 -2.57 9.16 -7.29
N PRO A 44 -2.24 7.86 -7.28
CA PRO A 44 -2.49 6.98 -8.42
C PRO A 44 -3.96 6.99 -8.86
N ASP A 45 -4.18 6.78 -10.15
CA ASP A 45 -5.52 6.80 -10.79
C ASP A 45 -6.29 8.10 -10.54
N HIS A 46 -5.60 9.23 -10.34
CA HIS A 46 -6.20 10.51 -9.96
C HIS A 46 -7.16 10.42 -8.77
N GLY A 47 -6.86 9.52 -7.84
CA GLY A 47 -7.65 9.31 -6.63
C GLY A 47 -7.54 10.48 -5.64
N GLY A 48 -8.42 10.52 -4.65
CA GLY A 48 -8.42 11.57 -3.62
C GLY A 48 -7.45 11.32 -2.48
N TYR A 49 -6.96 10.10 -2.30
CA TYR A 49 -6.00 9.69 -1.27
C TYR A 49 -5.27 8.40 -1.66
N ALA A 50 -4.15 8.15 -1.01
CA ALA A 50 -3.45 6.86 -1.06
C ALA A 50 -3.45 6.20 0.33
N ILE A 51 -3.04 4.93 0.40
CA ILE A 51 -2.91 4.19 1.66
C ILE A 51 -1.44 3.94 1.95
N CYS A 52 -0.99 4.31 3.14
CA CYS A 52 0.36 4.02 3.61
C CYS A 52 0.51 2.52 3.86
N ALA A 53 1.53 1.89 3.27
CA ALA A 53 1.86 0.49 3.50
C ALA A 53 3.36 0.22 3.27
N GLY A 54 3.89 -0.87 3.84
CA GLY A 54 5.27 -1.32 3.69
C GLY A 54 6.16 -1.09 4.91
N LEU A 55 5.66 -0.51 6.00
CA LEU A 55 6.46 -0.17 7.18
C LEU A 55 7.06 -1.41 7.84
N GLU A 56 6.34 -2.53 7.94
CA GLU A 56 6.86 -3.80 8.49
C GLU A 56 8.16 -4.22 7.80
N ARG A 57 8.16 -4.21 6.47
CA ARG A 57 9.31 -4.60 5.67
C ARG A 57 10.49 -3.62 5.81
N ILE A 58 10.18 -2.33 5.93
CA ILE A 58 11.16 -1.28 6.18
C ILE A 58 11.81 -1.47 7.56
N ILE A 59 11.04 -1.79 8.58
CA ILE A 59 11.55 -2.08 9.93
C ILE A 59 12.52 -3.26 9.89
N ALA A 60 12.10 -4.38 9.29
CA ALA A 60 12.94 -5.57 9.17
C ALA A 60 14.26 -5.28 8.43
N TYR A 61 14.20 -4.50 7.34
CA TYR A 61 15.39 -4.09 6.60
C TYR A 61 16.36 -3.26 7.45
N ILE A 62 15.88 -2.25 8.16
CA ILE A 62 16.73 -1.38 8.98
C ILE A 62 17.40 -2.18 10.12
N GLN A 63 16.68 -3.15 10.70
CA GLN A 63 17.23 -4.02 11.74
C GLN A 63 18.32 -4.97 11.24
N ASP A 64 18.25 -5.38 9.97
CA ASP A 64 19.19 -6.34 9.36
C ASP A 64 20.30 -5.66 8.52
N LEU A 65 20.37 -4.34 8.52
CA LEU A 65 21.38 -3.60 7.75
C LEU A 65 22.82 -3.96 8.18
N HIS A 66 23.56 -4.63 7.28
CA HIS A 66 24.97 -4.98 7.46
C HIS A 66 25.65 -5.24 6.11
N PHE A 67 26.94 -5.04 6.03
CA PHE A 67 27.75 -5.42 4.87
C PHE A 67 28.58 -6.66 5.23
N SER A 68 28.45 -7.73 4.45
CA SER A 68 29.27 -8.93 4.58
C SER A 68 30.69 -8.73 4.03
N GLU A 69 31.64 -9.58 4.40
CA GLU A 69 32.96 -9.53 3.77
C GLU A 69 32.92 -9.76 2.25
N GLU A 70 31.96 -10.55 1.77
CA GLU A 70 31.75 -10.76 0.33
C GLU A 70 31.31 -9.47 -0.36
N ASP A 71 30.43 -8.68 0.28
CA ASP A 71 30.02 -7.35 -0.23
C ASP A 71 31.20 -6.38 -0.27
N ILE A 72 32.03 -6.37 0.79
CA ILE A 72 33.21 -5.52 0.87
C ILE A 72 34.23 -5.88 -0.22
N GLU A 73 34.52 -7.17 -0.43
CA GLU A 73 35.41 -7.61 -1.52
C GLU A 73 34.85 -7.28 -2.92
N TYR A 74 33.53 -7.43 -3.10
CA TYR A 74 32.89 -7.01 -4.33
C TYR A 74 33.07 -5.49 -4.57
N LEU A 75 32.80 -4.66 -3.55
CA LEU A 75 32.98 -3.20 -3.68
C LEU A 75 34.44 -2.82 -3.91
N ARG A 76 35.39 -3.50 -3.25
CA ARG A 76 36.83 -3.31 -3.48
C ARG A 76 37.21 -3.59 -4.91
N SER A 77 36.64 -4.63 -5.54
CA SER A 77 36.91 -4.97 -6.93
C SER A 77 36.50 -3.91 -7.95
N LYS A 78 35.76 -2.87 -7.53
CA LYS A 78 35.35 -1.77 -8.40
C LYS A 78 36.43 -0.68 -8.55
N ASP A 79 37.46 -0.68 -7.72
CA ASP A 79 38.54 0.32 -7.71
C ASP A 79 38.08 1.79 -7.60
N LEU A 80 36.90 1.99 -6.95
CA LEU A 80 36.27 3.32 -6.81
C LEU A 80 36.18 3.80 -5.36
N PHE A 81 36.29 2.89 -4.41
CA PHE A 81 36.08 3.16 -3.00
C PHE A 81 37.39 3.13 -2.22
N SER A 82 37.57 4.07 -1.28
CA SER A 82 38.73 4.09 -0.42
C SER A 82 38.67 2.93 0.60
N GLU A 83 39.83 2.38 1.00
CA GLU A 83 39.87 1.38 2.08
C GLU A 83 39.27 1.89 3.39
N ARG A 84 39.33 3.21 3.62
CA ARG A 84 38.68 3.85 4.76
C ARG A 84 37.15 3.72 4.70
N PHE A 85 36.56 3.87 3.52
CA PHE A 85 35.12 3.70 3.32
C PHE A 85 34.72 2.23 3.41
N LEU A 86 35.47 1.31 2.82
CA LEU A 86 35.23 -0.12 2.93
C LEU A 86 35.27 -0.60 4.39
N ASN A 87 36.22 -0.09 5.19
CA ASN A 87 36.26 -0.38 6.63
C ASN A 87 35.07 0.25 7.37
N TYR A 88 34.61 1.44 7.00
CA TYR A 88 33.39 2.03 7.56
C TYR A 88 32.15 1.16 7.29
N LEU A 89 32.02 0.62 6.07
CA LEU A 89 30.91 -0.26 5.71
C LEU A 89 30.98 -1.60 6.46
N ARG A 90 32.16 -2.16 6.72
CA ARG A 90 32.33 -3.38 7.51
C ARG A 90 31.75 -3.28 8.92
N ASP A 91 31.91 -2.11 9.55
CA ASP A 91 31.40 -1.82 10.88
C ASP A 91 30.04 -1.11 10.87
N PHE A 92 29.35 -1.11 9.71
CA PHE A 92 28.12 -0.35 9.52
C PHE A 92 27.01 -0.83 10.46
N LYS A 93 26.40 0.14 11.14
CA LYS A 93 25.16 0.00 11.89
C LYS A 93 24.30 1.24 11.67
N PHE A 94 23.02 1.05 11.53
CA PHE A 94 22.08 2.16 11.54
C PHE A 94 21.90 2.66 12.97
N THR A 95 22.17 3.94 13.22
CA THR A 95 22.06 4.58 14.53
C THR A 95 21.16 5.81 14.51
N GLY A 96 20.37 5.94 13.44
CA GLY A 96 19.48 7.07 13.23
C GLY A 96 18.15 6.94 13.94
N ASP A 97 17.35 7.98 13.84
CA ASP A 97 15.95 8.04 14.23
C ASP A 97 15.06 7.92 12.98
N VAL A 98 13.94 7.26 13.11
CA VAL A 98 12.93 7.16 12.03
C VAL A 98 11.56 7.45 12.61
N TRP A 99 10.84 8.34 11.95
CA TRP A 99 9.40 8.56 12.18
C TRP A 99 8.63 8.14 10.93
N ALA A 100 7.47 7.53 11.12
CA ALA A 100 6.62 7.13 10.00
C ALA A 100 5.13 7.29 10.34
N ILE A 101 4.34 7.52 9.30
CA ILE A 101 2.88 7.40 9.39
C ILE A 101 2.56 5.89 9.41
N PRO A 102 1.74 5.39 10.36
CA PRO A 102 1.39 3.98 10.47
C PRO A 102 0.71 3.42 9.22
N GLU A 103 0.94 2.13 8.95
CA GLU A 103 0.27 1.41 7.85
C GLU A 103 -1.25 1.46 7.99
N GLY A 104 -1.94 1.53 6.86
CA GLY A 104 -3.39 1.66 6.79
C GLY A 104 -3.90 3.10 6.89
N THR A 105 -3.05 4.08 7.21
CA THR A 105 -3.45 5.48 7.24
C THR A 105 -3.66 6.01 5.81
N PRO A 106 -4.78 6.69 5.51
CA PRO A 106 -4.91 7.49 4.30
C PRO A 106 -3.87 8.62 4.31
N ILE A 107 -3.13 8.75 3.23
CA ILE A 107 -2.05 9.74 3.05
C ILE A 107 -2.29 10.58 1.81
N PHE A 108 -1.74 11.79 1.83
CA PHE A 108 -1.96 12.78 0.78
C PHE A 108 -0.62 13.29 0.21
N PRO A 109 -0.61 13.88 -0.99
CA PRO A 109 0.59 14.43 -1.61
C PRO A 109 1.31 15.45 -0.74
N ARG A 110 2.66 15.41 -0.79
CA ARG A 110 3.59 16.36 -0.12
C ARG A 110 3.69 16.22 1.41
N GLU A 111 3.00 15.27 2.04
CA GLU A 111 3.21 14.95 3.44
C GLU A 111 4.53 14.22 3.66
N PRO A 112 5.31 14.52 4.70
CA PRO A 112 6.44 13.69 5.10
C PRO A 112 5.91 12.39 5.74
N ILE A 113 5.84 11.32 4.91
CA ILE A 113 5.29 10.02 5.31
C ILE A 113 6.28 9.28 6.21
N ILE A 114 7.55 9.27 5.81
CA ILE A 114 8.66 8.71 6.60
C ILE A 114 9.74 9.78 6.66
N THR A 115 10.19 10.08 7.86
CA THR A 115 11.33 10.96 8.09
C THR A 115 12.48 10.17 8.70
N VAL A 116 13.65 10.21 8.06
CA VAL A 116 14.90 9.60 8.54
C VAL A 116 15.82 10.70 9.02
N ARG A 117 16.19 10.71 10.31
CA ARG A 117 17.23 11.55 10.90
C ARG A 117 18.44 10.69 11.23
N ALA A 118 19.51 10.81 10.49
CA ALA A 118 20.68 9.98 10.68
C ALA A 118 21.96 10.67 10.18
N PRO A 119 23.16 10.15 10.55
CA PRO A 119 24.41 10.53 9.91
C PRO A 119 24.31 10.39 8.38
N ALA A 120 24.94 11.30 7.65
CA ALA A 120 24.73 11.48 6.20
C ALA A 120 24.86 10.18 5.38
N ILE A 121 25.84 9.34 5.69
CA ILE A 121 26.05 8.07 4.97
C ILE A 121 24.89 7.10 5.27
N GLN A 122 24.49 6.98 6.52
CA GLN A 122 23.42 6.08 6.94
C GLN A 122 22.06 6.47 6.33
N ALA A 123 21.74 7.77 6.37
CA ALA A 123 20.52 8.27 5.78
C ALA A 123 20.48 8.09 4.25
N GLN A 124 21.63 8.16 3.58
CA GLN A 124 21.71 7.98 2.13
C GLN A 124 21.55 6.51 1.71
N LEU A 125 22.17 5.58 2.41
CA LEU A 125 22.20 4.15 2.04
C LEU A 125 20.84 3.42 2.17
N VAL A 126 19.85 4.04 2.78
CA VAL A 126 18.52 3.44 2.94
C VAL A 126 17.51 3.89 1.87
N GLU A 127 17.86 4.87 1.04
CA GLU A 127 16.95 5.53 0.08
C GLU A 127 16.23 4.53 -0.83
N THR A 128 16.99 3.73 -1.58
CA THR A 128 16.42 2.85 -2.62
C THR A 128 15.49 1.82 -2.03
N PHE A 129 15.88 1.13 -0.95
CA PHE A 129 15.06 0.10 -0.36
C PHE A 129 13.76 0.66 0.25
N LEU A 130 13.87 1.76 1.00
CA LEU A 130 12.69 2.40 1.61
C LEU A 130 11.67 2.82 0.53
N LEU A 131 12.16 3.43 -0.54
CA LEU A 131 11.31 3.87 -1.66
C LEU A 131 10.67 2.68 -2.39
N LEU A 132 11.44 1.63 -2.66
CA LEU A 132 10.95 0.45 -3.35
C LEU A 132 9.76 -0.17 -2.61
N ILE A 133 9.91 -0.38 -1.29
CA ILE A 133 8.89 -1.01 -0.47
C ILE A 133 7.67 -0.09 -0.29
N PHE A 134 7.90 1.17 0.06
CA PHE A 134 6.82 2.14 0.22
C PHE A 134 6.01 2.30 -1.07
N ASN A 135 6.66 2.52 -2.20
CA ASN A 135 5.99 2.70 -3.49
C ASN A 135 5.14 1.50 -3.88
N HIS A 136 5.71 0.29 -3.83
CA HIS A 136 5.01 -0.91 -4.25
C HIS A 136 3.82 -1.23 -3.35
N GLN A 137 4.03 -1.29 -2.03
CA GLN A 137 2.95 -1.71 -1.13
C GLN A 137 1.86 -0.65 -1.00
N SER A 138 2.22 0.65 -0.96
CA SER A 138 1.21 1.72 -0.95
C SER A 138 0.41 1.77 -2.25
N LEU A 139 1.05 1.52 -3.41
CA LEU A 139 0.37 1.44 -4.70
C LEU A 139 -0.69 0.33 -4.72
N VAL A 140 -0.29 -0.90 -4.34
CA VAL A 140 -1.19 -2.06 -4.35
C VAL A 140 -2.31 -1.90 -3.32
N ALA A 141 -2.02 -1.42 -2.11
CA ALA A 141 -3.03 -1.15 -1.08
C ALA A 141 -4.06 -0.11 -1.56
N THR A 142 -3.59 0.98 -2.19
CA THR A 142 -4.45 2.04 -2.75
C THR A 142 -5.34 1.50 -3.87
N LYS A 143 -4.77 0.78 -4.83
CA LYS A 143 -5.53 0.16 -5.93
C LYS A 143 -6.56 -0.83 -5.42
N THR A 144 -6.17 -1.66 -4.47
CA THR A 144 -7.07 -2.64 -3.85
C THR A 144 -8.24 -1.96 -3.16
N ASN A 145 -8.00 -0.88 -2.41
CA ASN A 145 -9.07 -0.17 -1.73
C ASN A 145 -10.09 0.42 -2.71
N ARG A 146 -9.66 0.94 -3.85
CA ARG A 146 -10.58 1.38 -4.93
C ARG A 146 -11.47 0.22 -5.37
N ILE A 147 -10.88 -0.95 -5.61
CA ILE A 147 -11.60 -2.16 -6.05
C ILE A 147 -12.59 -2.64 -4.97
N VAL A 148 -12.17 -2.68 -3.71
CA VAL A 148 -13.02 -3.09 -2.57
C VAL A 148 -14.23 -2.16 -2.43
N ARG A 149 -14.03 -0.86 -2.55
CA ARG A 149 -15.13 0.12 -2.48
C ARG A 149 -16.08 0.00 -3.67
N ALA A 150 -15.57 -0.28 -4.86
CA ALA A 150 -16.38 -0.52 -6.06
C ALA A 150 -17.29 -1.74 -5.93
N ALA A 151 -16.92 -2.71 -5.10
CA ALA A 151 -17.70 -3.92 -4.86
C ALA A 151 -18.92 -3.75 -3.94
N GLU A 152 -19.12 -2.55 -3.37
CA GLU A 152 -20.31 -2.22 -2.56
C GLU A 152 -20.60 -3.24 -1.44
N GLY A 153 -19.57 -3.59 -0.65
CA GLY A 153 -19.65 -4.53 0.46
C GLY A 153 -19.52 -6.02 0.08
N ARG A 154 -19.37 -6.34 -1.19
CA ARG A 154 -19.09 -7.72 -1.63
C ARG A 154 -17.63 -8.07 -1.35
N VAL A 155 -17.39 -9.38 -1.17
CA VAL A 155 -16.05 -9.89 -0.84
C VAL A 155 -15.12 -9.76 -2.04
N ILE A 156 -13.91 -9.24 -1.80
CA ILE A 156 -12.82 -9.23 -2.77
C ILE A 156 -11.73 -10.20 -2.32
N LEU A 157 -11.28 -11.09 -3.21
CA LEU A 157 -10.10 -11.93 -3.04
C LEU A 157 -9.01 -11.53 -4.02
N GLU A 158 -7.78 -11.50 -3.56
CA GLU A 158 -6.60 -11.25 -4.39
C GLU A 158 -6.19 -12.53 -5.13
N PHE A 159 -6.22 -12.52 -6.47
CA PHE A 159 -5.88 -13.66 -7.35
C PHE A 159 -4.75 -13.32 -8.36
N GLY A 160 -3.87 -12.39 -7.99
CA GLY A 160 -2.90 -11.79 -8.91
C GLY A 160 -1.49 -12.38 -8.87
N SER A 161 -1.15 -13.28 -7.93
CA SER A 161 0.23 -13.72 -7.70
C SER A 161 1.00 -14.08 -8.97
N ARG A 162 0.40 -14.86 -9.89
CA ARG A 162 1.04 -15.28 -11.16
C ARG A 162 1.18 -14.16 -12.21
N ARG A 163 0.69 -12.95 -11.91
CA ARG A 163 0.75 -11.76 -12.77
C ARG A 163 1.60 -10.65 -12.18
N ALA A 164 2.09 -10.82 -10.96
CA ALA A 164 2.97 -9.85 -10.31
C ALA A 164 4.35 -9.77 -10.99
N GLN A 165 5.03 -8.65 -10.81
CA GLN A 165 6.37 -8.42 -11.35
C GLN A 165 7.46 -9.01 -10.43
N GLY A 166 7.48 -10.32 -10.31
CA GLY A 166 8.45 -11.08 -9.52
C GLY A 166 7.89 -11.65 -8.23
N THR A 167 8.66 -12.49 -7.58
CA THR A 167 8.26 -13.25 -6.39
C THR A 167 7.92 -12.35 -5.21
N ASP A 168 8.79 -11.37 -4.94
CA ASP A 168 8.58 -10.42 -3.84
C ASP A 168 7.33 -9.57 -4.07
N ALA A 169 7.08 -9.13 -5.30
CA ALA A 169 5.87 -8.39 -5.66
C ALA A 169 4.60 -9.21 -5.47
N ALA A 170 4.63 -10.53 -5.73
CA ALA A 170 3.51 -11.42 -5.46
C ALA A 170 3.22 -11.55 -3.95
N ILE A 171 4.25 -11.75 -3.16
CA ILE A 171 4.15 -11.97 -1.71
C ILE A 171 3.76 -10.69 -0.98
N SER A 172 4.51 -9.62 -1.18
CA SER A 172 4.28 -8.32 -0.56
C SER A 172 3.01 -7.64 -1.09
N GLY A 173 2.68 -7.87 -2.37
CA GLY A 173 1.44 -7.36 -2.97
C GLY A 173 0.19 -7.98 -2.37
N ALA A 174 0.19 -9.29 -2.07
CA ALA A 174 -0.91 -9.93 -1.36
C ALA A 174 -1.13 -9.35 0.04
N ARG A 175 -0.03 -9.08 0.77
CA ARG A 175 -0.08 -8.38 2.07
C ARG A 175 -0.68 -6.97 1.94
N ALA A 176 -0.20 -6.21 0.97
CA ALA A 176 -0.69 -4.86 0.72
C ALA A 176 -2.17 -4.84 0.29
N ALA A 177 -2.59 -5.81 -0.53
CA ALA A 177 -3.99 -5.97 -0.91
C ALA A 177 -4.88 -6.28 0.30
N TYR A 178 -4.39 -7.05 1.27
CA TYR A 178 -5.12 -7.30 2.51
C TYR A 178 -5.29 -6.01 3.33
N ILE A 179 -4.26 -5.18 3.47
CA ILE A 179 -4.37 -3.84 4.09
C ILE A 179 -5.42 -3.00 3.38
N GLY A 180 -5.44 -3.03 2.03
CA GLY A 180 -6.42 -2.32 1.21
C GLY A 180 -7.87 -2.81 1.32
N GLY A 181 -8.11 -3.95 1.99
CA GLY A 181 -9.44 -4.47 2.31
C GLY A 181 -9.83 -5.79 1.64
N CYS A 182 -8.91 -6.49 0.96
CA CYS A 182 -9.18 -7.86 0.51
C CYS A 182 -9.43 -8.79 1.68
N ALA A 183 -10.34 -9.75 1.51
CA ALA A 183 -10.65 -10.75 2.53
C ALA A 183 -9.62 -11.89 2.58
N GLY A 184 -8.80 -12.05 1.54
CA GLY A 184 -7.80 -13.11 1.44
C GLY A 184 -7.10 -13.10 0.09
N THR A 185 -6.21 -14.07 -0.10
CA THR A 185 -5.34 -14.20 -1.29
C THR A 185 -5.30 -15.62 -1.82
N ALA A 186 -4.93 -15.78 -3.09
CA ALA A 186 -4.53 -17.09 -3.64
C ALA A 186 -3.04 -17.41 -3.39
N CYS A 187 -2.27 -16.48 -2.80
CA CYS A 187 -0.84 -16.63 -2.54
C CYS A 187 -0.59 -17.37 -1.22
N THR A 188 -0.39 -18.66 -1.28
CA THR A 188 -0.25 -19.53 -0.10
C THR A 188 0.88 -19.09 0.84
N ILE A 189 2.02 -18.66 0.31
CA ILE A 189 3.15 -18.21 1.13
C ILE A 189 2.84 -16.92 1.90
N SER A 190 1.97 -16.07 1.38
CA SER A 190 1.54 -14.85 2.08
C SER A 190 0.65 -15.14 3.28
N ASP A 191 -0.11 -16.24 3.25
CA ASP A 191 -0.80 -16.75 4.44
C ASP A 191 0.21 -17.23 5.48
N GLN A 192 1.15 -18.05 5.07
CA GLN A 192 2.18 -18.59 5.97
C GLN A 192 3.03 -17.49 6.64
N LEU A 193 3.40 -16.45 5.90
CA LEU A 193 4.29 -15.40 6.40
C LEU A 193 3.55 -14.30 7.17
N PHE A 194 2.37 -13.90 6.72
CA PHE A 194 1.67 -12.72 7.22
C PHE A 194 0.28 -13.00 7.79
N GLY A 195 -0.21 -14.25 7.68
CA GLY A 195 -1.56 -14.59 8.10
C GLY A 195 -2.67 -14.01 7.20
N VAL A 196 -2.35 -13.69 5.95
CA VAL A 196 -3.38 -13.32 4.96
C VAL A 196 -4.17 -14.57 4.58
N PRO A 197 -5.48 -14.68 4.88
CA PRO A 197 -6.20 -15.93 4.68
C PRO A 197 -6.10 -16.44 3.24
N ALA A 198 -5.52 -17.64 3.05
CA ALA A 198 -5.42 -18.24 1.72
C ALA A 198 -6.75 -18.84 1.29
N GLY A 199 -7.13 -18.58 0.05
CA GLY A 199 -8.35 -19.11 -0.56
C GLY A 199 -8.18 -19.46 -2.02
N GLY A 200 -8.90 -20.50 -2.45
CA GLY A 200 -8.87 -20.91 -3.84
C GLY A 200 -9.93 -21.97 -4.08
N THR A 201 -10.18 -22.23 -5.35
CA THR A 201 -11.17 -23.24 -5.76
C THR A 201 -10.52 -24.24 -6.71
N MET A 202 -10.88 -24.25 -7.97
CA MET A 202 -10.30 -25.08 -9.01
C MET A 202 -9.94 -24.23 -10.24
N ALA A 203 -9.12 -24.77 -11.11
CA ALA A 203 -8.93 -24.27 -12.47
C ALA A 203 -9.71 -25.12 -13.47
N HIS A 204 -9.87 -24.64 -14.71
CA HIS A 204 -10.50 -25.40 -15.80
C HIS A 204 -9.86 -26.77 -16.01
N ALA A 205 -8.54 -26.88 -15.76
CA ALA A 205 -7.81 -28.15 -15.84
C ALA A 205 -8.40 -29.26 -14.95
N TRP A 206 -8.93 -28.91 -13.75
CA TRP A 206 -9.63 -29.86 -12.91
C TRP A 206 -10.81 -30.50 -13.65
N VAL A 207 -11.66 -29.67 -14.27
CA VAL A 207 -12.82 -30.14 -15.02
C VAL A 207 -12.42 -31.02 -16.20
N GLN A 208 -11.35 -30.61 -16.91
CA GLN A 208 -10.83 -31.29 -18.09
C GLN A 208 -10.13 -32.64 -17.80
N MET A 209 -9.75 -32.90 -16.55
CA MET A 209 -9.15 -34.19 -16.14
C MET A 209 -10.16 -35.35 -15.99
N PHE A 210 -11.45 -35.04 -15.97
CA PHE A 210 -12.52 -36.02 -15.82
C PHE A 210 -13.21 -36.30 -17.18
N ASP A 211 -13.83 -37.45 -17.30
CA ASP A 211 -14.57 -37.84 -18.52
C ASP A 211 -15.79 -36.94 -18.76
N SER A 212 -16.31 -36.32 -17.70
CA SER A 212 -17.40 -35.35 -17.81
C SER A 212 -17.29 -34.23 -16.77
N GLU A 213 -17.82 -33.06 -17.10
CA GLU A 213 -17.94 -31.92 -16.20
C GLU A 213 -18.72 -32.26 -14.92
N TYR A 214 -19.79 -33.08 -15.05
CA TYR A 214 -20.55 -33.54 -13.91
C TYR A 214 -19.70 -34.38 -12.94
N GLU A 215 -18.91 -35.33 -13.43
CA GLU A 215 -18.01 -36.13 -12.56
C GLU A 215 -17.00 -35.30 -11.85
N ALA A 216 -16.42 -34.31 -12.52
CA ALA A 216 -15.51 -33.35 -11.90
C ALA A 216 -16.16 -32.58 -10.74
N PHE A 217 -17.38 -32.10 -10.94
CA PHE A 217 -18.14 -31.37 -9.93
C PHE A 217 -18.59 -32.24 -8.78
N LYS A 218 -19.09 -33.45 -9.08
CA LYS A 218 -19.49 -34.45 -8.07
C LYS A 218 -18.31 -34.79 -7.17
N THR A 219 -17.16 -35.13 -7.75
CA THR A 219 -15.93 -35.46 -7.02
C THR A 219 -15.48 -34.31 -6.15
N TYR A 220 -15.54 -33.09 -6.67
CA TYR A 220 -15.16 -31.91 -5.88
C TYR A 220 -16.06 -31.69 -4.66
N CYS A 221 -17.38 -31.87 -4.83
CA CYS A 221 -18.33 -31.80 -3.73
C CYS A 221 -18.13 -32.93 -2.70
N GLU A 222 -17.71 -34.13 -3.14
CA GLU A 222 -17.39 -35.24 -2.24
C GLU A 222 -16.16 -34.99 -1.40
N VAL A 223 -15.08 -34.44 -2.01
CA VAL A 223 -13.80 -34.19 -1.36
C VAL A 223 -13.86 -32.91 -0.50
N PHE A 224 -14.51 -31.85 -0.97
CA PHE A 224 -14.60 -30.56 -0.31
C PHE A 224 -16.03 -30.11 -0.02
N PRO A 225 -16.83 -30.90 0.72
CA PRO A 225 -18.27 -30.64 0.85
C PRO A 225 -18.60 -29.31 1.54
N THR A 226 -17.74 -28.81 2.44
CA THR A 226 -17.94 -27.54 3.16
C THR A 226 -17.34 -26.31 2.44
N ASN A 227 -16.63 -26.53 1.33
CA ASN A 227 -15.99 -25.49 0.51
C ASN A 227 -16.20 -25.74 -1.00
N ALA A 228 -17.39 -26.26 -1.36
CA ALA A 228 -17.72 -26.59 -2.73
C ALA A 228 -17.98 -25.32 -3.55
N THR A 229 -16.97 -24.86 -4.30
CA THR A 229 -17.08 -23.80 -5.30
C THR A 229 -16.74 -24.36 -6.67
N LEU A 230 -17.71 -24.43 -7.56
CA LEU A 230 -17.61 -25.10 -8.86
C LEU A 230 -17.41 -24.06 -9.99
N LEU A 231 -16.41 -24.27 -10.84
CA LEU A 231 -16.09 -23.43 -11.99
C LEU A 231 -16.94 -23.86 -13.19
N VAL A 232 -17.99 -23.10 -13.50
CA VAL A 232 -19.09 -23.54 -14.36
C VAL A 232 -18.98 -23.11 -15.82
N ASP A 233 -17.90 -22.46 -16.21
CA ASP A 233 -17.71 -21.89 -17.55
C ASP A 233 -16.61 -22.58 -18.37
N THR A 234 -16.27 -23.83 -18.03
CA THR A 234 -15.27 -24.59 -18.80
C THR A 234 -15.73 -24.86 -20.23
N TYR A 235 -17.03 -25.17 -20.44
CA TYR A 235 -17.60 -25.46 -21.75
C TYR A 235 -18.78 -24.52 -22.09
N ASN A 236 -19.92 -24.69 -21.42
CA ASN A 236 -21.07 -23.81 -21.61
C ASN A 236 -21.76 -23.56 -20.26
N THR A 237 -21.65 -22.32 -19.80
CA THR A 237 -22.12 -21.93 -18.46
C THR A 237 -23.58 -22.32 -18.21
N LEU A 238 -24.50 -21.92 -19.09
CA LEU A 238 -25.94 -22.09 -18.84
C LEU A 238 -26.51 -23.44 -19.33
N LYS A 239 -25.90 -24.08 -20.37
CA LYS A 239 -26.40 -25.33 -20.90
C LYS A 239 -25.82 -26.58 -20.24
N SER A 240 -24.62 -26.47 -19.64
CA SER A 240 -23.94 -27.59 -18.97
C SER A 240 -23.42 -27.25 -17.58
N GLY A 241 -22.67 -26.19 -17.42
CA GLY A 241 -21.98 -25.87 -16.16
C GLY A 241 -22.93 -25.71 -14.98
N VAL A 242 -23.85 -24.75 -15.03
CA VAL A 242 -24.83 -24.54 -13.94
C VAL A 242 -25.73 -25.74 -13.73
N PRO A 243 -26.31 -26.39 -14.77
CA PRO A 243 -27.10 -27.64 -14.59
C PRO A 243 -26.32 -28.77 -13.92
N ASN A 244 -25.06 -29.01 -14.32
CA ASN A 244 -24.21 -30.04 -13.71
C ASN A 244 -23.80 -29.68 -12.27
N ALA A 245 -23.59 -28.40 -11.96
CA ALA A 245 -23.33 -27.93 -10.60
C ALA A 245 -24.56 -28.20 -9.70
N ILE A 246 -25.76 -27.83 -10.15
CA ILE A 246 -27.03 -28.08 -9.43
C ILE A 246 -27.20 -29.56 -9.19
N ARG A 247 -26.94 -30.39 -10.21
CA ARG A 247 -27.01 -31.84 -10.09
C ARG A 247 -26.05 -32.36 -9.03
N ALA A 248 -24.80 -31.95 -9.05
CA ALA A 248 -23.80 -32.34 -8.06
C ALA A 248 -24.17 -31.89 -6.64
N PHE A 249 -24.68 -30.67 -6.47
CA PHE A 249 -25.18 -30.17 -5.19
C PHE A 249 -26.38 -31.01 -4.68
N ASN A 250 -27.33 -31.38 -5.54
CA ASN A 250 -28.47 -32.18 -5.16
C ASN A 250 -28.07 -33.60 -4.74
N GLU A 251 -27.13 -34.22 -5.46
CA GLU A 251 -26.73 -35.61 -5.21
C GLU A 251 -25.74 -35.77 -4.06
N VAL A 252 -24.87 -34.75 -3.81
CA VAL A 252 -23.77 -34.86 -2.83
C VAL A 252 -23.99 -34.00 -1.59
N LEU A 253 -24.35 -32.71 -1.74
CA LEU A 253 -24.42 -31.77 -0.60
C LEU A 253 -25.79 -31.87 0.12
N ARG A 254 -26.89 -31.91 -0.64
CA ARG A 254 -28.26 -31.95 -0.07
C ARG A 254 -28.51 -33.14 0.86
N PRO A 255 -28.06 -34.37 0.54
CA PRO A 255 -28.20 -35.50 1.46
C PRO A 255 -27.41 -35.36 2.76
N LYS A 256 -26.35 -34.54 2.74
CA LYS A 256 -25.52 -34.24 3.91
C LYS A 256 -26.02 -33.02 4.72
N GLY A 257 -27.14 -32.42 4.31
CA GLY A 257 -27.67 -31.19 4.93
C GLY A 257 -26.79 -29.95 4.72
N ILE A 258 -25.89 -29.97 3.72
CA ILE A 258 -25.00 -28.87 3.42
C ILE A 258 -25.67 -27.92 2.43
N THR A 259 -25.85 -26.68 2.83
CA THR A 259 -26.43 -25.60 2.01
C THR A 259 -25.41 -24.57 1.53
N LYS A 260 -24.21 -24.52 2.16
CA LYS A 260 -23.12 -23.62 1.74
C LYS A 260 -22.41 -24.20 0.53
N CYS A 261 -22.59 -23.55 -0.61
CA CYS A 261 -21.89 -23.85 -1.85
C CYS A 261 -21.74 -22.57 -2.68
N ALA A 262 -20.95 -22.64 -3.73
CA ALA A 262 -20.79 -21.55 -4.67
C ALA A 262 -20.55 -22.04 -6.10
N ILE A 263 -20.85 -21.19 -7.06
CA ILE A 263 -20.37 -21.32 -8.43
C ILE A 263 -19.43 -20.16 -8.76
N ARG A 264 -18.52 -20.38 -9.70
CA ARG A 264 -17.60 -19.34 -10.19
C ARG A 264 -17.67 -19.24 -11.70
N LEU A 265 -17.70 -18.00 -12.19
CA LEU A 265 -17.63 -17.61 -13.58
C LEU A 265 -16.33 -16.85 -13.82
N ASP A 266 -15.55 -17.24 -14.81
CA ASP A 266 -14.25 -16.65 -15.16
C ASP A 266 -14.24 -16.05 -16.58
N SER A 267 -15.34 -16.15 -17.32
CA SER A 267 -15.47 -15.71 -18.71
C SER A 267 -16.89 -15.35 -19.11
N GLY A 268 -17.03 -14.73 -20.29
CA GLY A 268 -18.31 -14.34 -20.88
C GLY A 268 -18.86 -13.02 -20.31
N ASP A 269 -20.12 -12.75 -20.62
CA ASP A 269 -20.83 -11.57 -20.07
C ASP A 269 -21.27 -11.86 -18.63
N ILE A 270 -20.49 -11.39 -17.67
CA ILE A 270 -20.70 -11.64 -16.24
C ILE A 270 -22.06 -11.12 -15.77
N ALA A 271 -22.51 -9.95 -16.25
CA ALA A 271 -23.78 -9.39 -15.82
C ALA A 271 -24.96 -10.27 -16.28
N TYR A 272 -24.96 -10.68 -17.53
CA TYR A 272 -25.98 -11.57 -18.07
C TYR A 272 -25.91 -12.96 -17.44
N LEU A 273 -24.74 -13.61 -17.47
CA LEU A 273 -24.58 -14.99 -17.01
C LEU A 273 -24.91 -15.17 -15.53
N THR A 274 -24.56 -14.18 -14.68
CA THR A 274 -24.87 -14.27 -13.24
C THR A 274 -26.35 -14.10 -12.94
N ARG A 275 -27.09 -13.31 -13.71
CA ARG A 275 -28.57 -13.22 -13.56
C ARG A 275 -29.24 -14.52 -13.92
N GLU A 276 -28.90 -15.10 -15.07
CA GLU A 276 -29.48 -16.40 -15.51
C GLU A 276 -29.08 -17.53 -14.55
N ALA A 277 -27.81 -17.61 -14.16
CA ALA A 277 -27.35 -18.61 -13.20
C ALA A 277 -28.07 -18.48 -11.84
N ARG A 278 -28.31 -17.25 -11.36
CA ARG A 278 -29.04 -17.01 -10.11
C ARG A 278 -30.47 -17.52 -10.20
N GLN A 279 -31.15 -17.24 -11.32
CA GLN A 279 -32.51 -17.77 -11.55
C GLN A 279 -32.54 -19.31 -11.53
N MET A 280 -31.62 -19.96 -12.25
CA MET A 280 -31.53 -21.41 -12.30
C MET A 280 -31.26 -22.04 -10.92
N LEU A 281 -30.40 -21.41 -10.12
CA LEU A 281 -30.08 -21.85 -8.77
C LEU A 281 -31.30 -21.71 -7.84
N ASP A 282 -32.03 -20.59 -7.92
CA ASP A 282 -33.23 -20.32 -7.11
C ASP A 282 -34.35 -21.31 -7.46
N GLU A 283 -34.62 -21.55 -8.74
CA GLU A 283 -35.60 -22.54 -9.21
C GLU A 283 -35.28 -23.98 -8.75
N ALA A 284 -33.98 -24.27 -8.53
CA ALA A 284 -33.51 -25.56 -8.01
C ALA A 284 -33.49 -25.66 -6.48
N GLY A 285 -33.87 -24.58 -5.76
CA GLY A 285 -33.85 -24.49 -4.29
C GLY A 285 -32.44 -24.32 -3.71
N TRP A 286 -31.58 -23.54 -4.40
CA TRP A 286 -30.22 -23.19 -4.00
C TRP A 286 -30.04 -21.68 -3.86
N GLU A 287 -31.01 -21.00 -3.24
CA GLU A 287 -30.99 -19.54 -3.04
C GLU A 287 -29.77 -19.07 -2.21
N SER A 288 -29.26 -19.95 -1.33
CA SER A 288 -28.07 -19.69 -0.51
C SER A 288 -26.75 -19.87 -1.26
N CYS A 289 -26.77 -20.48 -2.46
CA CYS A 289 -25.56 -20.68 -3.27
C CYS A 289 -24.96 -19.33 -3.68
N LYS A 290 -23.68 -19.13 -3.41
CA LYS A 290 -22.97 -17.90 -3.74
C LYS A 290 -22.49 -17.91 -5.19
N ILE A 291 -22.43 -16.74 -5.82
CA ILE A 291 -21.89 -16.57 -7.16
C ILE A 291 -20.61 -15.75 -7.08
N SER A 292 -19.51 -16.32 -7.54
CA SER A 292 -18.21 -15.67 -7.65
C SER A 292 -17.92 -15.31 -9.10
N ALA A 293 -17.34 -14.13 -9.33
CA ALA A 293 -16.86 -13.70 -10.64
C ALA A 293 -15.36 -13.39 -10.58
N SER A 294 -14.65 -13.72 -11.65
CA SER A 294 -13.22 -13.44 -11.78
C SER A 294 -12.87 -13.12 -13.24
N ASN A 295 -11.58 -12.79 -13.49
CA ASN A 295 -11.02 -12.42 -14.78
C ASN A 295 -11.17 -10.94 -15.18
N SER A 296 -10.02 -10.28 -15.36
CA SER A 296 -9.86 -8.91 -15.91
C SER A 296 -10.69 -7.82 -15.22
N LEU A 297 -10.99 -8.00 -13.94
CA LEU A 297 -11.79 -7.08 -13.14
C LEU A 297 -10.93 -5.95 -12.56
N ASP A 298 -11.53 -4.76 -12.52
CA ASP A 298 -11.07 -3.60 -11.79
C ASP A 298 -12.27 -2.83 -11.22
N GLU A 299 -12.02 -1.69 -10.55
CA GLU A 299 -13.07 -0.87 -9.94
C GLU A 299 -14.14 -0.40 -10.93
N TYR A 300 -13.77 -0.07 -12.16
CA TYR A 300 -14.71 0.43 -13.17
C TYR A 300 -15.59 -0.68 -13.73
N ILE A 301 -14.97 -1.83 -14.06
CA ILE A 301 -15.71 -3.00 -14.56
C ILE A 301 -16.64 -3.53 -13.49
N ILE A 302 -16.20 -3.61 -12.23
CA ILE A 302 -17.04 -4.05 -11.12
C ILE A 302 -18.27 -3.14 -10.98
N GLN A 303 -18.08 -1.83 -10.97
CA GLN A 303 -19.20 -0.88 -10.90
C GLN A 303 -20.16 -1.05 -12.08
N ASP A 304 -19.63 -1.22 -13.28
CA ASP A 304 -20.48 -1.32 -14.49
C ASP A 304 -21.31 -2.59 -14.49
N ILE A 305 -20.73 -3.74 -14.21
CA ILE A 305 -21.50 -5.00 -14.15
C ILE A 305 -22.52 -5.00 -13.01
N LEU A 306 -22.23 -4.36 -11.87
CA LEU A 306 -23.18 -4.20 -10.78
C LEU A 306 -24.35 -3.29 -11.16
N ARG A 307 -24.10 -2.18 -11.87
CA ARG A 307 -25.16 -1.29 -12.43
C ARG A 307 -26.06 -2.04 -13.40
N GLN A 308 -25.52 -3.01 -14.14
CA GLN A 308 -26.28 -3.89 -15.04
C GLN A 308 -27.06 -4.99 -14.31
N GLY A 309 -27.00 -5.02 -12.97
CA GLY A 309 -27.77 -5.94 -12.13
C GLY A 309 -27.13 -7.31 -11.97
N ALA A 310 -25.81 -7.45 -12.16
CA ALA A 310 -25.08 -8.69 -11.89
C ALA A 310 -25.37 -9.24 -10.50
N LYS A 311 -25.55 -10.55 -10.40
CA LYS A 311 -25.82 -11.26 -9.14
C LYS A 311 -24.53 -11.93 -8.63
N VAL A 312 -23.58 -11.10 -8.21
CA VAL A 312 -22.27 -11.54 -7.69
C VAL A 312 -22.19 -11.29 -6.20
N ASP A 313 -21.68 -12.26 -5.46
CA ASP A 313 -21.43 -12.19 -4.01
C ASP A 313 -19.94 -11.95 -3.70
N LEU A 314 -19.04 -12.42 -4.59
CA LEU A 314 -17.61 -12.40 -4.39
C LEU A 314 -16.88 -12.17 -5.72
N PHE A 315 -15.83 -11.35 -5.70
CA PHE A 315 -14.95 -11.11 -6.84
C PHE A 315 -13.53 -11.62 -6.56
N GLY A 316 -12.99 -12.39 -7.49
CA GLY A 316 -11.57 -12.74 -7.55
C GLY A 316 -10.86 -11.78 -8.50
N VAL A 317 -10.05 -10.87 -7.97
CA VAL A 317 -9.36 -9.85 -8.75
C VAL A 317 -7.86 -10.13 -8.79
N GLY A 318 -7.27 -10.19 -9.97
CA GLY A 318 -5.89 -10.61 -10.16
C GLY A 318 -5.01 -9.51 -10.75
N GLU A 319 -4.74 -9.62 -12.07
CA GLU A 319 -3.76 -8.80 -12.78
C GLU A 319 -3.88 -7.31 -12.50
N ARG A 320 -5.08 -6.74 -12.68
CA ARG A 320 -5.28 -5.29 -12.59
C ARG A 320 -5.09 -4.73 -11.19
N MET A 321 -5.24 -5.58 -10.16
CA MET A 321 -4.98 -5.22 -8.77
C MET A 321 -3.50 -5.29 -8.46
N ILE A 322 -2.86 -6.47 -8.65
CA ILE A 322 -1.49 -6.71 -8.20
C ILE A 322 -0.45 -5.91 -8.98
N THR A 323 -0.75 -5.49 -10.21
CA THR A 323 0.12 -4.64 -11.03
C THR A 323 -0.28 -3.18 -11.02
N SER A 324 -1.39 -2.81 -10.38
CA SER A 324 -2.01 -1.49 -10.52
C SER A 324 -2.05 -1.03 -11.98
N LYS A 325 -2.57 -1.87 -12.86
CA LYS A 325 -2.40 -1.81 -14.32
C LYS A 325 -2.73 -0.45 -14.95
N SER A 326 -3.66 0.29 -14.41
CA SER A 326 -4.08 1.61 -14.90
C SER A 326 -3.04 2.70 -14.64
N ASP A 327 -2.36 2.63 -13.47
CA ASP A 327 -1.32 3.55 -13.06
C ASP A 327 -0.28 2.78 -12.21
N PRO A 328 0.76 2.20 -12.85
CA PRO A 328 1.65 1.24 -12.20
C PRO A 328 2.79 1.87 -11.39
N VAL A 329 2.80 3.20 -11.22
CA VAL A 329 3.90 3.92 -10.55
C VAL A 329 3.35 4.81 -9.44
N PHE A 330 3.76 4.57 -8.19
CA PHE A 330 3.34 5.42 -7.07
C PHE A 330 4.03 6.80 -7.04
N GLY A 331 5.28 6.85 -7.49
CA GLY A 331 6.00 8.13 -7.63
C GLY A 331 6.47 8.75 -6.32
N GLY A 332 6.66 7.97 -5.27
CA GLY A 332 7.32 8.41 -4.02
C GLY A 332 8.77 8.83 -4.27
N VAL A 333 9.25 9.78 -3.47
CA VAL A 333 10.59 10.33 -3.54
C VAL A 333 11.18 10.47 -2.14
N TYR A 334 12.52 10.39 -2.03
CA TYR A 334 13.30 10.58 -0.83
C TYR A 334 14.15 11.83 -0.99
N LYS A 335 13.98 12.85 -0.12
CA LYS A 335 14.64 14.14 -0.35
C LYS A 335 15.14 14.76 0.95
N LEU A 336 16.38 15.29 0.88
CA LEU A 336 16.99 16.06 1.96
C LEU A 336 16.14 17.29 2.28
N ALA A 337 15.70 17.39 3.53
CA ALA A 337 14.86 18.47 4.05
C ALA A 337 15.63 19.40 5.01
N ALA A 338 16.62 18.88 5.73
CA ALA A 338 17.46 19.66 6.63
C ALA A 338 18.79 18.96 6.94
N ILE A 339 19.74 19.71 7.48
CA ILE A 339 20.95 19.22 8.14
C ILE A 339 21.03 19.80 9.54
N GLU A 340 21.81 19.17 10.42
CA GLU A 340 22.06 19.67 11.77
C GLU A 340 23.51 20.19 11.89
N LYS A 341 23.69 21.32 12.54
CA LYS A 341 25.01 21.83 12.89
C LYS A 341 25.50 21.14 14.16
N GLU A 342 26.79 21.33 14.48
CA GLU A 342 27.41 20.80 15.70
C GLU A 342 26.74 21.30 16.99
N ASP A 343 26.16 22.50 16.97
CA ASP A 343 25.40 23.07 18.09
C ASP A 343 23.95 22.59 18.19
N GLY A 344 23.54 21.63 17.36
CA GLY A 344 22.17 21.11 17.32
C GLY A 344 21.20 21.97 16.51
N THR A 345 21.66 23.10 15.92
CA THR A 345 20.79 23.95 15.11
C THR A 345 20.37 23.25 13.80
N ILE A 346 19.08 23.14 13.56
CA ILE A 346 18.53 22.58 12.32
C ILE A 346 18.57 23.64 11.22
N VAL A 347 19.26 23.33 10.12
CA VAL A 347 19.37 24.18 8.94
C VAL A 347 18.55 23.61 7.83
N PRO A 348 17.43 24.27 7.45
CA PRO A 348 16.55 23.78 6.40
C PRO A 348 17.25 23.75 5.04
N LYS A 349 16.93 22.73 4.25
CA LYS A 349 17.41 22.52 2.88
C LYS A 349 16.21 22.41 1.93
N ILE A 350 16.37 22.95 0.74
CA ILE A 350 15.35 22.92 -0.29
C ILE A 350 15.95 22.62 -1.66
N LYS A 351 15.29 21.75 -2.41
CA LYS A 351 15.57 21.59 -3.83
C LYS A 351 14.65 22.51 -4.62
N ILE A 352 15.22 23.43 -5.37
CA ILE A 352 14.46 24.27 -6.30
C ILE A 352 14.41 23.60 -7.67
N SER A 353 13.27 23.67 -8.30
CA SER A 353 13.00 23.12 -9.63
C SER A 353 12.19 24.11 -10.43
N GLU A 354 12.40 24.16 -11.76
CA GLU A 354 11.54 24.90 -12.67
C GLU A 354 10.08 24.43 -12.63
N ASN A 355 9.87 23.13 -12.40
CA ASN A 355 8.56 22.60 -12.10
C ASN A 355 8.23 22.83 -10.62
N VAL A 356 7.32 23.78 -10.35
CA VAL A 356 6.89 24.16 -9.00
C VAL A 356 6.39 22.98 -8.19
N GLY A 357 5.69 22.01 -8.80
CA GLY A 357 5.22 20.79 -8.15
C GLY A 357 6.33 19.89 -7.62
N LYS A 358 7.59 20.09 -8.07
CA LYS A 358 8.77 19.35 -7.60
C LYS A 358 9.53 20.04 -6.46
N ILE A 359 9.10 21.24 -6.05
CA ILE A 359 9.71 21.97 -4.93
C ILE A 359 9.33 21.28 -3.62
N THR A 360 10.34 20.98 -2.78
CA THR A 360 10.15 20.24 -1.53
C THR A 360 9.74 21.18 -0.38
N ASN A 361 9.15 20.62 0.67
CA ASN A 361 8.95 21.32 1.94
C ASN A 361 10.22 21.13 2.80
N PRO A 362 10.91 22.21 3.18
CA PRO A 362 12.16 22.13 3.96
C PRO A 362 11.90 21.87 5.43
N HIS A 363 12.98 21.68 6.19
CA HIS A 363 13.02 21.57 7.65
C HIS A 363 12.62 20.18 8.18
N PHE A 364 12.84 19.93 9.48
CA PHE A 364 12.27 18.80 10.21
C PHE A 364 10.80 19.13 10.55
N LYS A 365 9.88 18.26 10.17
CA LYS A 365 8.45 18.53 10.14
C LYS A 365 7.62 17.50 10.91
N LYS A 366 6.44 17.91 11.29
CA LYS A 366 5.39 17.07 11.87
C LYS A 366 4.09 17.25 11.08
N VAL A 367 3.33 16.18 10.93
CA VAL A 367 2.01 16.19 10.29
C VAL A 367 0.95 15.97 11.34
N TYR A 368 -0.05 16.82 11.36
CA TYR A 368 -1.24 16.68 12.18
C TYR A 368 -2.47 16.52 11.30
N ARG A 369 -3.36 15.58 11.63
CA ARG A 369 -4.69 15.52 11.04
C ARG A 369 -5.69 16.22 11.95
N ILE A 370 -6.49 17.09 11.37
CA ILE A 370 -7.53 17.86 12.03
C ILE A 370 -8.86 17.18 11.76
N PHE A 371 -9.62 16.96 12.82
CA PHE A 371 -10.94 16.35 12.75
C PHE A 371 -12.00 17.34 13.24
N ASP A 372 -13.11 17.43 12.53
CA ASP A 372 -14.30 18.08 13.03
C ASP A 372 -14.83 17.33 14.26
N LYS A 373 -14.99 18.01 15.38
CA LYS A 373 -15.33 17.38 16.66
C LYS A 373 -16.76 16.85 16.72
N ALA A 374 -17.67 17.44 15.97
CA ALA A 374 -19.06 17.03 15.95
C ALA A 374 -19.29 15.78 15.09
N THR A 375 -18.60 15.67 13.97
CA THR A 375 -18.78 14.58 13.01
C THR A 375 -17.71 13.49 13.07
N GLY A 376 -16.55 13.80 13.66
CA GLY A 376 -15.36 12.94 13.63
C GLY A 376 -14.72 12.81 12.26
N LYS A 377 -15.11 13.65 11.27
CA LYS A 377 -14.55 13.64 9.92
C LYS A 377 -13.23 14.40 9.87
N ALA A 378 -12.31 13.87 9.06
CA ALA A 378 -11.04 14.51 8.79
C ALA A 378 -11.25 15.71 7.85
N GLU A 379 -10.80 16.89 8.29
CA GLU A 379 -10.99 18.16 7.59
C GLU A 379 -9.77 18.58 6.77
N ALA A 380 -8.58 18.42 7.35
CA ALA A 380 -7.33 18.82 6.74
C ALA A 380 -6.14 18.13 7.41
N ASP A 381 -5.01 18.04 6.70
CA ASP A 381 -3.73 17.75 7.30
C ASP A 381 -2.87 19.02 7.36
N TYR A 382 -2.19 19.21 8.47
CA TYR A 382 -1.43 20.41 8.78
C TYR A 382 0.03 20.06 9.04
N ILE A 383 0.92 20.52 8.16
CA ILE A 383 2.36 20.28 8.24
C ILE A 383 3.00 21.46 8.94
N THR A 384 3.66 21.19 10.07
CA THR A 384 4.35 22.18 10.89
C THR A 384 5.85 21.93 10.95
N VAL A 385 6.60 22.90 11.42
CA VAL A 385 7.95 22.63 11.92
C VAL A 385 7.83 21.78 13.18
N TRP A 386 8.78 20.88 13.41
CA TRP A 386 8.69 19.86 14.47
C TRP A 386 8.46 20.41 15.88
N ASP A 387 9.01 21.58 16.18
CA ASP A 387 8.94 22.24 17.48
C ASP A 387 7.66 23.08 17.70
N GLU A 388 6.80 23.20 16.69
CA GLU A 388 5.51 23.88 16.84
C GLU A 388 4.56 23.03 17.66
N VAL A 389 3.93 23.65 18.64
CA VAL A 389 2.89 23.06 19.47
C VAL A 389 1.55 23.68 19.08
N ILE A 390 0.57 22.81 18.81
CA ILE A 390 -0.79 23.25 18.51
C ILE A 390 -1.66 22.97 19.73
N GLU A 391 -2.29 24.02 20.25
CA GLU A 391 -3.16 23.93 21.40
C GLU A 391 -4.62 23.71 20.95
N GLU A 392 -5.22 22.60 21.34
CA GLU A 392 -6.65 22.38 21.12
C GLU A 392 -7.49 23.44 21.84
N GLY A 393 -8.60 23.83 21.21
CA GLY A 393 -9.52 24.83 21.78
C GLY A 393 -9.15 26.30 21.47
N GLN A 394 -8.03 26.53 20.79
CA GLN A 394 -7.72 27.84 20.22
C GLN A 394 -8.11 27.86 18.75
N PRO A 395 -8.57 29.01 18.20
CA PRO A 395 -8.82 29.12 16.77
C PRO A 395 -7.55 28.81 15.95
N LEU A 396 -7.64 27.86 15.02
CA LEU A 396 -6.54 27.46 14.15
C LEU A 396 -6.86 27.91 12.70
N GLU A 397 -6.09 28.87 12.21
CA GLU A 397 -6.21 29.31 10.80
C GLU A 397 -5.26 28.50 9.93
N LEU A 398 -5.83 27.86 8.91
CA LEU A 398 -5.11 27.18 7.85
C LEU A 398 -5.26 27.93 6.53
N PHE A 399 -4.27 27.77 5.64
CA PHE A 399 -4.32 28.33 4.30
C PHE A 399 -3.64 27.39 3.30
N ASP A 400 -4.18 27.38 2.08
CA ASP A 400 -3.60 26.67 0.96
C ASP A 400 -2.22 27.29 0.60
N PRO A 401 -1.11 26.53 0.70
CA PRO A 401 0.23 27.06 0.46
C PRO A 401 0.47 27.55 -0.98
N ASP A 402 -0.29 27.05 -1.95
CA ASP A 402 -0.23 27.43 -3.36
C ASP A 402 -1.24 28.56 -3.71
N ALA A 403 -2.26 28.77 -2.84
CA ALA A 403 -3.32 29.77 -3.02
C ALA A 403 -3.66 30.46 -1.69
N THR A 404 -2.74 31.25 -1.18
CA THR A 404 -2.72 31.81 0.20
C THR A 404 -3.92 32.71 0.57
N TRP A 405 -4.76 33.08 -0.38
CA TRP A 405 -6.04 33.75 -0.14
C TRP A 405 -7.16 32.80 0.30
N LYS A 406 -7.01 31.49 0.07
CA LYS A 406 -7.93 30.47 0.55
C LYS A 406 -7.57 30.14 2.00
N ARG A 407 -8.34 30.68 2.93
CA ARG A 407 -8.12 30.51 4.36
C ARG A 407 -9.34 29.90 5.02
N ARG A 408 -9.09 29.12 6.08
CA ARG A 408 -10.12 28.53 6.93
C ARG A 408 -9.71 28.62 8.38
N THR A 409 -10.67 28.90 9.25
CA THR A 409 -10.45 28.90 10.71
C THR A 409 -11.27 27.79 11.33
N TYR A 410 -10.60 26.91 12.04
CA TYR A 410 -11.20 25.83 12.81
C TYR A 410 -11.26 26.25 14.29
N THR A 411 -12.42 26.08 14.92
CA THR A 411 -12.65 26.45 16.32
C THR A 411 -13.10 25.28 17.19
N ASP A 412 -13.80 24.30 16.59
CA ASP A 412 -14.29 23.11 17.28
C ASP A 412 -13.74 21.83 16.60
N TYR A 413 -12.48 21.54 16.90
CA TYR A 413 -11.73 20.46 16.30
C TYR A 413 -10.96 19.63 17.33
N THR A 414 -10.59 18.42 16.94
CA THR A 414 -9.53 17.64 17.59
C THR A 414 -8.37 17.48 16.61
N ILE A 415 -7.17 17.27 17.15
CA ILE A 415 -5.94 17.17 16.36
C ILE A 415 -5.17 15.92 16.76
N LYS A 416 -4.66 15.18 15.77
CA LYS A 416 -3.86 13.98 16.00
C LYS A 416 -2.54 14.08 15.20
N PRO A 417 -1.37 13.92 15.84
CA PRO A 417 -0.13 13.72 15.11
C PRO A 417 -0.21 12.39 14.36
N LEU A 418 0.19 12.39 13.07
CA LEU A 418 0.13 11.19 12.24
C LEU A 418 1.39 10.33 12.35
N GLN A 419 2.58 10.96 12.51
CA GLN A 419 3.85 10.26 12.55
C GLN A 419 4.13 9.70 13.95
N GLU A 420 4.56 8.46 14.02
CA GLU A 420 5.04 7.78 15.22
C GLU A 420 6.55 7.56 15.12
N LYS A 421 7.25 7.54 16.26
CA LYS A 421 8.68 7.23 16.29
C LYS A 421 8.85 5.72 16.16
N ILE A 422 9.56 5.29 15.13
CA ILE A 422 9.78 3.88 14.80
C ILE A 422 11.11 3.41 15.35
N PHE A 423 12.19 4.18 15.07
CA PHE A 423 13.52 3.94 15.62
C PHE A 423 13.98 5.15 16.43
N ASP A 424 14.63 4.88 17.55
CA ASP A 424 15.28 5.85 18.43
C ASP A 424 16.75 5.47 18.58
N HIS A 425 17.65 6.27 17.99
CA HIS A 425 19.10 6.00 17.97
C HIS A 425 19.45 4.58 17.48
N GLY A 426 18.74 4.10 16.45
CA GLY A 426 18.90 2.77 15.86
C GLY A 426 18.15 1.63 16.55
N GLU A 427 17.53 1.89 17.69
CA GLU A 427 16.75 0.90 18.43
C GLU A 427 15.27 0.98 18.04
N LEU A 428 14.65 -0.17 17.74
CA LEU A 428 13.22 -0.24 17.43
C LEU A 428 12.39 0.05 18.69
N VAL A 429 11.58 1.11 18.64
CA VAL A 429 10.69 1.54 19.74
C VAL A 429 9.21 1.42 19.40
N TYR A 430 8.88 1.11 18.15
CA TYR A 430 7.51 0.95 17.67
C TYR A 430 6.99 -0.45 17.92
N GLN A 431 5.79 -0.55 18.48
CA GLN A 431 5.08 -1.82 18.60
C GLN A 431 4.20 -2.03 17.36
N GLN A 432 4.61 -2.94 16.50
CA GLN A 432 3.89 -3.22 15.26
C GLN A 432 2.57 -3.93 15.53
N PRO A 433 1.43 -3.41 15.01
CA PRO A 433 0.14 -4.09 15.08
C PRO A 433 0.13 -5.35 14.21
N THR A 434 -0.77 -6.28 14.50
CA THR A 434 -1.05 -7.41 13.60
C THR A 434 -1.64 -6.93 12.28
N LEU A 435 -1.46 -7.70 11.21
CA LEU A 435 -1.97 -7.32 9.89
C LEU A 435 -3.50 -7.15 9.87
N SER A 436 -4.24 -7.93 10.66
CA SER A 436 -5.70 -7.78 10.80
C SER A 436 -6.09 -6.48 11.52
N GLU A 437 -5.29 -6.05 12.51
CA GLU A 437 -5.49 -4.75 13.17
C GLU A 437 -5.20 -3.60 12.20
N ILE A 438 -4.17 -3.72 11.37
CA ILE A 438 -3.85 -2.73 10.32
C ILE A 438 -5.00 -2.62 9.31
N GLN A 439 -5.56 -3.74 8.84
CA GLN A 439 -6.70 -3.74 7.91
C GLN A 439 -7.94 -3.06 8.54
N LYS A 440 -8.23 -3.40 9.80
CA LYS A 440 -9.32 -2.78 10.54
C LYS A 440 -9.11 -1.27 10.70
N TYR A 441 -7.92 -0.88 11.12
CA TYR A 441 -7.52 0.52 11.26
C TYR A 441 -7.65 1.27 9.92
N CYS A 442 -7.18 0.68 8.82
CA CYS A 442 -7.29 1.26 7.49
C CYS A 442 -8.75 1.60 7.15
N ARG A 443 -9.67 0.66 7.35
CA ARG A 443 -11.10 0.88 7.12
C ARG A 443 -11.63 2.02 7.99
N GLU A 444 -11.33 2.01 9.30
CA GLU A 444 -11.76 3.05 10.24
C GLU A 444 -11.23 4.44 9.84
N GLN A 445 -9.97 4.53 9.41
CA GLN A 445 -9.38 5.79 8.95
C GLN A 445 -10.00 6.30 7.65
N ILE A 446 -10.29 5.42 6.68
CA ILE A 446 -10.98 5.80 5.44
C ILE A 446 -12.40 6.28 5.73
N ASP A 447 -13.07 5.70 6.72
CA ASP A 447 -14.42 6.11 7.12
C ASP A 447 -14.45 7.52 7.73
N THR A 448 -13.32 8.04 8.21
CA THR A 448 -13.21 9.44 8.66
C THR A 448 -13.20 10.43 7.48
N LEU A 449 -12.82 10.02 6.28
CA LEU A 449 -12.81 10.89 5.11
C LEU A 449 -14.23 11.20 4.63
N TRP A 450 -14.41 12.41 4.08
CA TRP A 450 -15.63 12.80 3.40
C TRP A 450 -15.84 11.98 2.12
N ASP A 451 -17.09 11.74 1.75
CA ASP A 451 -17.44 10.92 0.58
C ASP A 451 -16.93 11.55 -0.72
N GLU A 452 -16.88 12.88 -0.77
CA GLU A 452 -16.34 13.65 -1.89
C GLU A 452 -14.87 13.36 -2.17
N VAL A 453 -14.07 13.12 -1.14
CA VAL A 453 -12.64 12.73 -1.26
C VAL A 453 -12.52 11.31 -1.77
N LYS A 454 -13.51 10.48 -1.50
CA LYS A 454 -13.53 9.05 -1.87
C LYS A 454 -14.06 8.77 -3.28
N ARG A 455 -14.47 9.76 -4.09
CA ARG A 455 -14.95 9.55 -5.46
C ARG A 455 -13.89 8.88 -6.33
N PHE A 456 -14.33 8.05 -7.28
CA PHE A 456 -13.43 7.44 -8.26
C PHE A 456 -13.01 8.41 -9.34
N GLU A 457 -13.94 9.29 -9.73
CA GLU A 457 -13.74 10.31 -10.73
C GLU A 457 -13.87 11.69 -10.09
N ASN A 458 -12.93 12.56 -10.41
CA ASN A 458 -12.90 13.93 -9.95
C ASN A 458 -13.16 14.08 -8.43
N PRO A 459 -12.36 13.41 -7.58
CA PRO A 459 -12.49 13.53 -6.15
C PRO A 459 -12.24 14.96 -5.68
N HIS A 460 -12.83 15.35 -4.57
CA HIS A 460 -12.50 16.62 -3.93
C HIS A 460 -11.04 16.55 -3.42
N ASN A 461 -10.28 17.60 -3.68
CA ASN A 461 -8.91 17.74 -3.18
C ASN A 461 -8.95 17.92 -1.65
N TYR A 462 -8.37 16.97 -0.94
CA TYR A 462 -8.17 17.08 0.48
C TYR A 462 -7.14 18.16 0.81
N TYR A 463 -7.35 18.90 1.89
CA TYR A 463 -6.48 20.01 2.24
C TYR A 463 -5.24 19.53 2.97
N VAL A 464 -4.06 19.89 2.44
CA VAL A 464 -2.76 19.66 3.06
C VAL A 464 -2.06 21.01 3.15
N ASP A 465 -2.15 21.63 4.31
CA ASP A 465 -1.74 22.99 4.54
C ASP A 465 -0.43 23.09 5.34
N LEU A 466 0.28 24.18 5.18
CA LEU A 466 1.53 24.44 5.91
C LEU A 466 1.30 25.44 7.03
N SER A 467 2.03 25.28 8.16
CA SER A 467 2.09 26.33 9.17
C SER A 467 2.71 27.59 8.59
N GLN A 468 2.31 28.75 9.12
CA GLN A 468 2.88 30.03 8.72
C GLN A 468 4.41 30.01 8.85
N LYS A 469 4.93 29.46 9.95
CA LYS A 469 6.39 29.35 10.19
C LYS A 469 7.08 28.51 9.11
N LEU A 470 6.51 27.35 8.76
CA LEU A 470 7.08 26.47 7.72
C LEU A 470 7.00 27.13 6.34
N TRP A 471 5.88 27.78 6.03
CA TRP A 471 5.69 28.50 4.77
C TRP A 471 6.68 29.66 4.63
N ASP A 472 6.89 30.47 5.68
CA ASP A 472 7.85 31.57 5.69
C ASP A 472 9.27 31.06 5.46
N ILE A 473 9.70 29.97 6.13
CA ILE A 473 11.01 29.34 5.92
C ILE A 473 11.16 28.91 4.44
N LYS A 474 10.13 28.29 3.87
CA LYS A 474 10.13 27.86 2.47
C LYS A 474 10.30 29.06 1.52
N GLN A 475 9.51 30.14 1.73
CA GLN A 475 9.58 31.33 0.89
C GLN A 475 10.94 32.05 1.00
N ASP A 476 11.51 32.11 2.19
CA ASP A 476 12.84 32.70 2.40
C ASP A 476 13.95 31.92 1.69
N LEU A 477 13.89 30.59 1.72
CA LEU A 477 14.83 29.75 0.99
C LEU A 477 14.69 29.90 -0.53
N LEU A 478 13.47 29.99 -1.03
CA LEU A 478 13.22 30.24 -2.46
C LEU A 478 13.82 31.59 -2.89
N ARG A 479 13.57 32.65 -2.13
CA ARG A 479 14.10 34.01 -2.42
C ARG A 479 15.62 34.05 -2.39
N LYS A 480 16.27 33.37 -1.43
CA LYS A 480 17.74 33.37 -1.28
C LYS A 480 18.45 32.61 -2.40
N ASN A 481 17.86 31.54 -2.91
CA ASN A 481 18.53 30.66 -3.87
C ASN A 481 18.13 30.91 -5.34
N TYR A 482 17.19 31.81 -5.61
CA TYR A 482 16.75 32.18 -6.96
C TYR A 482 17.43 33.47 -7.49
N ARG A 483 18.38 34.03 -6.74
CA ARG A 483 19.16 35.24 -7.12
C ARG A 483 20.37 34.92 -7.96
#